data_fe2156fa556ddc466936e5fd07cd853c
#
_entry.id   fe2156fa556ddc466936e5fd07cd853c
#
_cell.length_a   1.000
_cell.length_b   1.000
_cell.length_c   1.000
_cell.angle_alpha   90.00
_cell.angle_beta   90.00
_cell.angle_gamma   90.00
#
_symmetry.space_group_name_H-M   'P 1'
#
loop_
_entity.id
_entity.type
_entity.pdbx_description
1 polymer ?
#
loop_
_entity_poly.entity_id
_entity_poly.type
_entity_poly.pdbx_seq_one_letter_code
_entity_poly.pdbx_strand_id
1 'polypeptide(L)'
;MADKIIENNQVSMMGKIAAGFTFSHQVFGEGFYMTELLVKRLSDSEDRIPVMVSERLVDVTQDYIGEYVEIHGQFRSYNRHEEKHNRLVLSVFSRELKFVEEEDETVPVNQIFLDGYICKPPVYRKTPLGREIADVLLAVNRPYGKSDYIPCICWGRNARYASAFEVGGHVLIWGTYPEQRIYETDRGK
;
A
#
# COMPACT_ATOMS: atom_id res chain seq x y z
N MET A 1 -26.58 -6.98 -12.58
CA MET A 1 -25.89 -7.59 -11.42
C MET A 1 -24.89 -6.57 -10.93
N ALA A 2 -25.05 -6.10 -9.73
CA ALA A 2 -24.02 -5.26 -9.13
C ALA A 2 -22.76 -6.13 -9.01
N ASP A 3 -21.66 -5.70 -9.63
CA ASP A 3 -20.36 -6.31 -9.43
C ASP A 3 -20.10 -6.34 -7.92
N LYS A 4 -20.01 -7.56 -7.39
CA LYS A 4 -19.67 -7.77 -5.99
C LYS A 4 -18.26 -7.23 -5.83
N ILE A 5 -18.13 -6.00 -5.32
CA ILE A 5 -16.84 -5.42 -4.99
C ILE A 5 -16.20 -6.37 -4.00
N ILE A 6 -15.16 -7.05 -4.42
CA ILE A 6 -14.40 -7.93 -3.54
C ILE A 6 -13.63 -7.01 -2.58
N GLU A 7 -14.16 -6.83 -1.39
CA GLU A 7 -13.57 -5.97 -0.35
C GLU A 7 -12.39 -6.64 0.35
N ASN A 8 -11.46 -7.20 -0.43
CA ASN A 8 -10.29 -7.90 0.10
C ASN A 8 -9.06 -6.99 0.25
N ASN A 9 -9.19 -5.72 -0.12
CA ASN A 9 -8.09 -4.78 -0.12
C ASN A 9 -8.65 -3.38 0.11
N GLN A 10 -8.48 -2.88 1.33
CA GLN A 10 -9.03 -1.59 1.74
C GLN A 10 -7.93 -0.75 2.39
N VAL A 11 -7.80 0.47 1.91
CA VAL A 11 -6.87 1.47 2.45
C VAL A 11 -7.66 2.72 2.77
N SER A 12 -7.48 3.23 3.98
CA SER A 12 -7.96 4.53 4.43
C SER A 12 -6.76 5.33 4.94
N MET A 13 -6.53 6.48 4.35
CA MET A 13 -5.41 7.34 4.71
C MET A 13 -5.83 8.81 4.74
N MET A 14 -5.23 9.56 5.64
CA MET A 14 -5.30 11.01 5.70
C MET A 14 -3.89 11.58 5.76
N GLY A 15 -3.61 12.58 4.97
CA GLY A 15 -2.30 13.23 4.96
C GLY A 15 -2.24 14.46 4.08
N LYS A 16 -1.07 15.07 4.02
CA LYS A 16 -0.78 16.20 3.15
C LYS A 16 -0.29 15.74 1.79
N ILE A 17 -0.77 16.37 0.74
CA ILE A 17 -0.16 16.23 -0.59
C ILE A 17 1.25 16.82 -0.54
N ALA A 18 2.24 16.02 -0.90
CA ALA A 18 3.66 16.36 -0.78
C ALA A 18 4.38 16.52 -2.13
N ALA A 19 3.70 16.18 -3.23
CA ALA A 19 4.25 16.28 -4.57
C ALA A 19 3.19 16.70 -5.58
N GLY A 20 3.61 17.28 -6.68
CA GLY A 20 2.74 17.55 -7.83
C GLY A 20 2.29 16.26 -8.50
N PHE A 21 1.28 16.35 -9.35
CA PHE A 21 0.76 15.22 -10.10
C PHE A 21 1.64 14.94 -11.33
N THR A 22 2.14 13.72 -11.44
CA THR A 22 2.94 13.26 -12.58
C THR A 22 2.15 12.23 -13.36
N PHE A 23 1.98 12.43 -14.66
CA PHE A 23 1.28 11.49 -15.53
C PHE A 23 1.93 10.10 -15.48
N SER A 24 1.12 9.09 -15.28
CA SER A 24 1.54 7.69 -15.24
C SER A 24 1.12 6.92 -16.50
N HIS A 25 -0.17 6.83 -16.74
CA HIS A 25 -0.75 6.09 -17.86
C HIS A 25 -2.19 6.51 -18.11
N GLN A 26 -2.75 5.98 -19.18
CA GLN A 26 -4.14 6.21 -19.57
C GLN A 26 -4.84 4.88 -19.81
N VAL A 27 -6.08 4.77 -19.35
CA VAL A 27 -6.95 3.62 -19.58
C VAL A 27 -8.30 4.12 -20.13
N PHE A 28 -8.66 3.69 -21.30
CA PHE A 28 -9.92 4.10 -21.97
C PHE A 28 -10.17 5.61 -21.96
N GLY A 29 -9.12 6.39 -22.22
CA GLY A 29 -9.21 7.85 -22.26
C GLY A 29 -9.15 8.56 -20.90
N GLU A 30 -9.11 7.82 -19.79
CA GLU A 30 -8.96 8.34 -18.44
C GLU A 30 -7.48 8.35 -18.02
N GLY A 31 -6.97 9.52 -17.67
CA GLY A 31 -5.59 9.71 -17.24
C GLY A 31 -5.41 9.39 -15.76
N PHE A 32 -4.31 8.70 -15.45
CA PHE A 32 -3.89 8.38 -14.08
C PHE A 32 -2.56 9.03 -13.77
N TYR A 33 -2.47 9.60 -12.59
CA TYR A 33 -1.35 10.41 -12.14
C TYR A 33 -0.83 9.93 -10.79
N MET A 34 0.48 10.04 -10.61
CA MET A 34 1.14 9.77 -9.33
C MET A 34 1.34 11.06 -8.55
N THR A 35 1.08 10.96 -7.26
CA THR A 35 1.46 11.94 -6.25
C THR A 35 1.99 11.24 -5.01
N GLU A 36 2.36 11.99 -3.99
CA GLU A 36 2.78 11.46 -2.70
C GLU A 36 2.00 12.12 -1.57
N LEU A 37 1.64 11.34 -0.57
CA LEU A 37 1.11 11.84 0.69
C LEU A 37 2.16 11.75 1.80
N LEU A 38 2.22 12.77 2.64
CA LEU A 38 2.84 12.70 3.96
C LEU A 38 1.80 12.30 4.97
N VAL A 39 1.97 11.13 5.56
CA VAL A 39 1.06 10.56 6.56
C VAL A 39 1.79 10.46 7.88
N LYS A 40 1.25 11.10 8.91
CA LYS A 40 1.84 11.05 10.25
C LYS A 40 1.68 9.67 10.90
N ARG A 41 2.74 9.25 11.60
CA ARG A 41 2.70 8.13 12.53
C ARG A 41 2.34 8.61 13.95
N LEU A 42 1.95 7.65 14.78
CA LEU A 42 1.78 7.90 16.23
C LEU A 42 3.09 8.35 16.91
N SER A 43 4.24 8.14 16.29
CA SER A 43 5.59 8.44 16.80
C SER A 43 6.17 9.76 16.31
N ASP A 44 5.36 10.73 15.89
CA ASP A 44 5.76 12.02 15.33
C ASP A 44 6.59 11.96 14.03
N SER A 45 6.85 10.78 13.50
CA SER A 45 7.47 10.61 12.17
C SER A 45 6.42 10.61 11.07
N GLU A 46 6.84 10.94 9.86
CA GLU A 46 5.96 10.96 8.69
C GLU A 46 6.43 9.92 7.66
N ASP A 47 5.45 9.26 7.04
CA ASP A 47 5.68 8.37 5.91
C ASP A 47 5.31 9.06 4.61
N ARG A 48 6.17 8.92 3.59
CA ARG A 48 5.83 9.28 2.21
C ARG A 48 5.21 8.09 1.51
N ILE A 49 3.97 8.25 1.08
CA ILE A 49 3.20 7.18 0.47
C ILE A 49 2.86 7.55 -0.96
N PRO A 50 3.31 6.76 -1.95
CA PRO A 50 2.92 6.96 -3.34
C PRO A 50 1.44 6.68 -3.53
N VAL A 51 0.73 7.60 -4.19
CA VAL A 51 -0.69 7.51 -4.46
C VAL A 51 -0.96 7.70 -5.94
N MET A 52 -1.73 6.79 -6.52
CA MET A 52 -2.25 6.89 -7.88
C MET A 52 -3.65 7.47 -7.84
N VAL A 53 -3.89 8.55 -8.58
CA VAL A 53 -5.19 9.20 -8.68
C VAL A 53 -5.65 9.31 -10.12
N SER A 54 -6.95 9.18 -10.34
CA SER A 54 -7.58 9.49 -11.62
C SER A 54 -7.81 11.00 -11.75
N GLU A 55 -7.65 11.53 -12.97
CA GLU A 55 -8.02 12.90 -13.31
C GLU A 55 -9.50 13.23 -13.04
N ARG A 56 -10.34 12.21 -12.86
CA ARG A 56 -11.76 12.39 -12.50
C ARG A 56 -11.97 12.74 -11.03
N LEU A 57 -11.00 12.41 -10.17
CA LEU A 57 -11.10 12.65 -8.72
C LEU A 57 -10.61 14.04 -8.32
N VAL A 58 -9.68 14.60 -9.09
CA VAL A 58 -9.03 15.87 -8.77
C VAL A 58 -8.55 16.56 -10.04
N ASP A 59 -8.53 17.89 -10.06
CA ASP A 59 -7.95 18.65 -11.14
C ASP A 59 -6.41 18.58 -11.07
N VAL A 60 -5.84 17.68 -11.86
CA VAL A 60 -4.38 17.42 -11.87
C VAL A 60 -3.53 18.56 -12.41
N THR A 61 -4.16 19.61 -12.97
CA THR A 61 -3.49 20.82 -13.45
C THR A 61 -3.22 21.83 -12.35
N GLN A 62 -3.85 21.68 -11.20
CA GLN A 62 -3.71 22.56 -10.04
C GLN A 62 -2.60 22.07 -9.10
N ASP A 63 -2.04 22.99 -8.34
CA ASP A 63 -1.09 22.69 -7.27
C ASP A 63 -1.83 22.61 -5.94
N TYR A 64 -1.80 21.42 -5.34
CA TYR A 64 -2.41 21.12 -4.04
C TYR A 64 -1.37 20.74 -2.97
N ILE A 65 -0.08 21.02 -3.21
CA ILE A 65 0.97 20.70 -2.22
C ILE A 65 0.67 21.44 -0.91
N GLY A 66 0.66 20.66 0.18
CA GLY A 66 0.34 21.16 1.52
C GLY A 66 -1.13 21.04 1.92
N GLU A 67 -2.03 20.75 0.98
CA GLU A 67 -3.43 20.50 1.27
C GLU A 67 -3.63 19.12 1.92
N TYR A 68 -4.55 19.04 2.90
CA TYR A 68 -4.94 17.79 3.52
C TYR A 68 -6.01 17.08 2.71
N VAL A 69 -5.81 15.79 2.54
CA VAL A 69 -6.78 14.90 1.87
C VAL A 69 -7.00 13.63 2.66
N GLU A 70 -8.23 13.15 2.60
CA GLU A 70 -8.62 11.80 3.00
C GLU A 70 -8.79 10.95 1.75
N ILE A 71 -8.15 9.78 1.73
CA ILE A 71 -8.15 8.85 0.61
C ILE A 71 -8.68 7.51 1.06
N HIS A 72 -9.59 6.95 0.24
CA HIS A 72 -10.03 5.56 0.33
C HIS A 72 -9.70 4.85 -0.97
N GLY A 73 -9.13 3.67 -0.88
CA GLY A 73 -8.71 2.93 -2.07
C GLY A 73 -8.17 1.54 -1.77
N GLN A 74 -7.24 1.12 -2.59
CA GLN A 74 -6.64 -0.20 -2.56
C GLN A 74 -5.12 -0.10 -2.61
N PHE A 75 -4.46 -1.05 -1.97
CA PHE A 75 -3.02 -1.22 -2.08
C PHE A 75 -2.70 -1.98 -3.36
N ARG A 76 -1.81 -1.45 -4.17
CA ARG A 76 -1.42 -2.04 -5.46
C ARG A 76 0.07 -2.25 -5.54
N SER A 77 0.47 -3.30 -6.24
CA SER A 77 1.86 -3.59 -6.52
C SER A 77 2.07 -3.80 -8.02
N TYR A 78 3.21 -3.38 -8.52
CA TYR A 78 3.67 -3.70 -9.86
C TYR A 78 5.19 -3.85 -9.90
N ASN A 79 5.67 -4.63 -10.84
CA ASN A 79 7.10 -4.80 -11.07
C ASN A 79 7.59 -3.77 -12.08
N ARG A 80 8.49 -2.90 -11.65
CA ARG A 80 9.19 -1.99 -12.53
C ARG A 80 10.46 -2.66 -13.06
N HIS A 81 10.55 -2.76 -14.37
CA HIS A 81 11.76 -3.26 -15.03
C HIS A 81 12.82 -2.17 -15.06
N GLU A 82 13.94 -2.41 -14.39
CA GLU A 82 15.14 -1.59 -14.47
C GLU A 82 16.26 -2.41 -15.16
N GLU A 83 17.27 -1.74 -15.70
CA GLU A 83 18.29 -2.39 -16.57
C GLU A 83 19.00 -3.60 -15.94
N LYS A 84 19.08 -3.67 -14.61
CA LYS A 84 19.80 -4.74 -13.88
C LYS A 84 18.94 -5.62 -12.99
N HIS A 85 17.73 -5.18 -12.63
CA HIS A 85 16.84 -5.91 -11.71
C HIS A 85 15.40 -5.44 -11.82
N ASN A 86 14.49 -6.28 -11.35
CA ASN A 86 13.08 -5.92 -11.23
C ASN A 86 12.82 -5.38 -9.81
N ARG A 87 12.20 -4.22 -9.74
CA ARG A 87 11.83 -3.60 -8.47
C ARG A 87 10.32 -3.70 -8.27
N LEU A 88 9.91 -4.21 -7.12
CA LEU A 88 8.52 -4.17 -6.70
C LEU A 88 8.18 -2.77 -6.21
N VAL A 89 7.21 -2.12 -6.85
CA VAL A 89 6.71 -0.81 -6.47
C VAL A 89 5.33 -0.96 -5.88
N LEU A 90 5.12 -0.35 -4.71
CA LEU A 90 3.85 -0.32 -4.00
C LEU A 90 3.26 1.07 -4.09
N SER A 91 1.96 1.15 -4.29
CA SER A 91 1.22 2.41 -4.28
C SER A 91 -0.21 2.22 -3.77
N VAL A 92 -0.81 3.29 -3.30
CA VAL A 92 -2.24 3.33 -3.01
C VAL A 92 -2.97 3.79 -4.25
N PHE A 93 -3.87 2.97 -4.75
CA PHE A 93 -4.78 3.34 -5.82
C PHE A 93 -6.01 3.99 -5.22
N SER A 94 -6.14 5.32 -5.35
CA SER A 94 -7.25 6.07 -4.80
C SER A 94 -8.54 5.84 -5.60
N ARG A 95 -9.60 5.43 -4.92
CA ARG A 95 -10.95 5.37 -5.46
C ARG A 95 -11.78 6.60 -5.09
N GLU A 96 -11.51 7.14 -3.91
CA GLU A 96 -12.15 8.33 -3.38
C GLU A 96 -11.09 9.25 -2.82
N LEU A 97 -11.20 10.52 -3.10
CA LEU A 97 -10.35 11.57 -2.58
C LEU A 97 -11.22 12.74 -2.14
N LYS A 98 -11.04 13.16 -0.90
CA LYS A 98 -11.77 14.28 -0.30
C LYS A 98 -10.78 15.24 0.33
N PHE A 99 -10.87 16.52 -0.02
CA PHE A 99 -10.14 17.57 0.69
C PHE A 99 -10.75 17.79 2.07
N VAL A 100 -9.90 17.92 3.07
CA VAL A 100 -10.28 18.18 4.47
C VAL A 100 -9.54 19.44 4.96
N GLU A 101 -10.19 20.20 5.84
CA GLU A 101 -9.62 21.49 6.28
C GLU A 101 -8.47 21.31 7.27
N GLU A 102 -8.55 20.30 8.12
CA GLU A 102 -7.55 20.01 9.14
C GLU A 102 -7.44 18.50 9.37
N GLU A 103 -6.36 18.13 10.02
CA GLU A 103 -6.14 16.78 10.51
C GLU A 103 -7.13 16.48 11.64
N ASP A 104 -8.06 15.58 11.39
CA ASP A 104 -8.99 15.10 12.41
C ASP A 104 -8.32 13.99 13.22
N GLU A 105 -7.84 14.32 14.42
CA GLU A 105 -7.16 13.36 15.31
C GLU A 105 -8.08 12.19 15.76
N THR A 106 -9.38 12.31 15.55
CA THR A 106 -10.36 11.26 15.90
C THR A 106 -10.47 10.19 14.82
N VAL A 107 -10.03 10.48 13.59
CA VAL A 107 -10.06 9.56 12.46
C VAL A 107 -8.74 8.79 12.40
N PRO A 108 -8.75 7.46 12.27
CA PRO A 108 -7.52 6.69 12.05
C PRO A 108 -6.82 7.14 10.77
N VAL A 109 -5.62 7.68 10.91
CA VAL A 109 -4.89 8.35 9.83
C VAL A 109 -4.38 7.40 8.77
N ASN A 110 -4.16 6.13 9.13
CA ASN A 110 -3.52 5.16 8.26
C ASN A 110 -3.96 3.75 8.62
N GLN A 111 -4.91 3.21 7.88
CA GLN A 111 -5.42 1.85 8.08
C GLN A 111 -5.42 1.06 6.78
N ILE A 112 -4.92 -0.17 6.86
CA ILE A 112 -4.90 -1.13 5.75
C ILE A 112 -5.55 -2.43 6.22
N PHE A 113 -6.47 -2.93 5.39
CA PHE A 113 -7.02 -4.28 5.51
C PHE A 113 -6.73 -5.06 4.23
N LEU A 114 -6.14 -6.24 4.37
CA LEU A 114 -5.84 -7.15 3.28
C LEU A 114 -6.35 -8.55 3.59
N ASP A 115 -7.03 -9.12 2.62
CA ASP A 115 -7.48 -10.51 2.60
C ASP A 115 -6.77 -11.22 1.44
N GLY A 116 -5.90 -12.17 1.74
CA GLY A 116 -5.09 -12.80 0.71
C GLY A 116 -4.47 -14.13 1.13
N TYR A 117 -3.48 -14.55 0.36
CA TYR A 117 -2.85 -15.85 0.48
C TYR A 117 -1.34 -15.72 0.61
N ILE A 118 -0.76 -16.55 1.45
CA ILE A 118 0.70 -16.66 1.59
C ILE A 118 1.29 -17.24 0.31
N CYS A 119 2.21 -16.53 -0.34
CA CYS A 119 2.82 -16.96 -1.59
C CYS A 119 4.30 -17.37 -1.49
N LYS A 120 4.93 -17.11 -0.35
CA LYS A 120 6.27 -17.61 -0.01
C LYS A 120 6.32 -18.03 1.45
N PRO A 121 7.20 -18.97 1.83
CA PRO A 121 7.42 -19.28 3.24
C PRO A 121 7.79 -18.00 4.00
N PRO A 122 7.12 -17.69 5.13
CA PRO A 122 7.47 -16.54 5.93
C PRO A 122 8.91 -16.63 6.45
N VAL A 123 9.61 -15.51 6.51
CA VAL A 123 10.98 -15.45 7.03
C VAL A 123 10.96 -14.82 8.42
N TYR A 124 11.16 -15.65 9.43
CA TYR A 124 11.27 -15.21 10.82
C TYR A 124 12.71 -14.83 11.16
N ARG A 125 12.87 -13.71 11.83
CA ARG A 125 14.17 -13.25 12.32
C ARG A 125 14.04 -12.44 13.60
N LYS A 126 15.13 -12.35 14.35
CA LYS A 126 15.26 -11.42 15.48
C LYS A 126 16.18 -10.27 15.09
N THR A 127 15.79 -9.05 15.45
CA THR A 127 16.68 -7.89 15.32
C THR A 127 17.79 -7.94 16.38
N PRO A 128 18.91 -7.19 16.20
CA PRO A 128 19.95 -7.08 17.22
C PRO A 128 19.45 -6.65 18.59
N LEU A 129 18.34 -5.89 18.65
CA LEU A 129 17.69 -5.47 19.88
C LEU A 129 16.69 -6.51 20.45
N GLY A 130 16.65 -7.73 19.88
CA GLY A 130 15.80 -8.82 20.35
C GLY A 130 14.33 -8.75 19.91
N ARG A 131 13.98 -7.86 19.00
CA ARG A 131 12.61 -7.79 18.45
C ARG A 131 12.39 -8.90 17.44
N GLU A 132 11.27 -9.59 17.56
CA GLU A 132 10.86 -10.64 16.63
C GLU A 132 10.16 -10.02 15.42
N ILE A 133 10.55 -10.44 14.22
CA ILE A 133 9.99 -9.99 12.95
C ILE A 133 9.70 -11.21 12.07
N ALA A 134 8.59 -11.21 11.36
CA ALA A 134 8.34 -12.11 10.25
C ALA A 134 8.02 -11.31 8.98
N ASP A 135 8.78 -11.58 7.93
CA ASP A 135 8.52 -11.05 6.60
C ASP A 135 7.57 -12.02 5.87
N VAL A 136 6.43 -11.51 5.47
CA VAL A 136 5.35 -12.26 4.81
C VAL A 136 5.06 -11.62 3.47
N LEU A 137 5.00 -12.42 2.40
CA LEU A 137 4.53 -11.97 1.10
C LEU A 137 3.11 -12.47 0.87
N LEU A 138 2.17 -11.52 0.74
CA LEU A 138 0.76 -11.77 0.58
C LEU A 138 0.34 -11.55 -0.88
N ALA A 139 -0.36 -12.53 -1.46
CA ALA A 139 -1.03 -12.37 -2.74
C ALA A 139 -2.49 -11.98 -2.49
N VAL A 140 -2.88 -10.80 -2.96
CA VAL A 140 -4.24 -10.28 -2.89
C VAL A 140 -4.85 -10.29 -4.28
N ASN A 141 -5.90 -11.05 -4.47
CA ASN A 141 -6.51 -11.23 -5.78
C ASN A 141 -7.29 -9.98 -6.21
N ARG A 142 -7.10 -9.60 -7.47
CA ARG A 142 -7.94 -8.62 -8.15
C ARG A 142 -9.02 -9.33 -8.98
N PRO A 143 -10.09 -8.61 -9.36
CA PRO A 143 -10.97 -9.06 -10.44
C PRO A 143 -10.16 -9.38 -11.71
N TYR A 144 -10.67 -10.30 -12.53
CA TYR A 144 -10.06 -10.69 -13.81
C TYR A 144 -8.70 -11.40 -13.75
N GLY A 145 -8.44 -12.14 -12.67
CA GLY A 145 -7.32 -13.06 -12.56
C GLY A 145 -5.95 -12.42 -12.33
N LYS A 146 -5.90 -11.16 -11.95
CA LYS A 146 -4.68 -10.47 -11.52
C LYS A 146 -4.53 -10.54 -9.99
N SER A 147 -3.31 -10.42 -9.51
CA SER A 147 -3.00 -10.35 -8.08
C SER A 147 -2.01 -9.25 -7.79
N ASP A 148 -2.17 -8.64 -6.63
CA ASP A 148 -1.17 -7.76 -6.04
C ASP A 148 -0.33 -8.56 -5.05
N TYR A 149 0.98 -8.42 -5.11
CA TYR A 149 1.92 -9.04 -4.18
C TYR A 149 2.40 -7.99 -3.19
N ILE A 150 1.98 -8.13 -1.95
CA ILE A 150 2.19 -7.12 -0.92
C ILE A 150 3.06 -7.68 0.18
N PRO A 151 4.30 -7.15 0.34
CA PRO A 151 5.15 -7.49 1.46
C PRO A 151 4.58 -6.92 2.76
N CYS A 152 4.47 -7.77 3.77
CA CYS A 152 3.99 -7.42 5.09
C CYS A 152 5.04 -7.74 6.13
N ILE A 153 5.18 -6.89 7.15
CA ILE A 153 6.05 -7.13 8.28
C ILE A 153 5.21 -7.32 9.53
N CYS A 154 5.35 -8.50 10.13
CA CYS A 154 4.71 -8.83 11.40
C CYS A 154 5.72 -8.66 12.55
N TRP A 155 5.26 -8.15 13.68
CA TRP A 155 6.09 -7.86 14.84
C TRP A 155 5.66 -8.68 16.08
N GLY A 156 6.63 -9.06 16.89
CA GLY A 156 6.41 -9.66 18.20
C GLY A 156 5.61 -10.96 18.13
N ARG A 157 4.50 -11.00 18.87
CA ARG A 157 3.62 -12.17 18.90
C ARG A 157 3.07 -12.52 17.52
N ASN A 158 2.72 -11.51 16.73
CA ASN A 158 2.24 -11.71 15.36
C ASN A 158 3.34 -12.32 14.46
N ALA A 159 4.61 -11.97 14.67
CA ALA A 159 5.73 -12.57 13.95
C ALA A 159 5.86 -14.08 14.25
N ARG A 160 5.75 -14.48 15.51
CA ARG A 160 5.75 -15.90 15.89
C ARG A 160 4.59 -16.66 15.27
N TYR A 161 3.42 -16.07 15.32
CA TYR A 161 2.22 -16.67 14.71
C TYR A 161 2.37 -16.81 13.19
N ALA A 162 2.81 -15.73 12.53
CA ALA A 162 3.00 -15.72 11.09
C ALA A 162 4.11 -16.67 10.60
N SER A 163 5.12 -16.95 11.43
CA SER A 163 6.21 -17.88 11.08
C SER A 163 5.75 -19.31 10.80
N ALA A 164 4.57 -19.68 11.31
CA ALA A 164 3.97 -21.00 11.11
C ALA A 164 3.05 -21.08 9.88
N PHE A 165 2.83 -19.99 9.16
CA PHE A 165 1.98 -19.97 7.97
C PHE A 165 2.62 -20.76 6.83
N GLU A 166 1.79 -21.51 6.13
CA GLU A 166 2.19 -22.29 4.95
C GLU A 166 1.84 -21.55 3.67
N VAL A 167 2.59 -21.81 2.59
CA VAL A 167 2.29 -21.30 1.25
C VAL A 167 0.89 -21.79 0.83
N GLY A 168 0.07 -20.89 0.31
CA GLY A 168 -1.32 -21.13 -0.03
C GLY A 168 -2.30 -20.91 1.12
N GLY A 169 -1.81 -20.66 2.34
CA GLY A 169 -2.64 -20.34 3.50
C GLY A 169 -3.39 -19.02 3.32
N HIS A 170 -4.67 -19.01 3.68
CA HIS A 170 -5.53 -17.83 3.65
C HIS A 170 -5.36 -17.01 4.93
N VAL A 171 -5.08 -15.73 4.81
CA VAL A 171 -4.87 -14.83 5.95
C VAL A 171 -5.56 -13.49 5.77
N LEU A 172 -5.98 -12.93 6.90
CA LEU A 172 -6.50 -11.57 7.01
C LEU A 172 -5.47 -10.73 7.77
N ILE A 173 -5.12 -9.57 7.23
CA ILE A 173 -4.14 -8.67 7.84
C ILE A 173 -4.74 -7.30 8.02
N TRP A 174 -4.66 -6.77 9.23
CA TRP A 174 -4.92 -5.37 9.56
C TRP A 174 -3.62 -4.71 9.96
N GLY A 175 -3.35 -3.54 9.42
CA GLY A 175 -2.12 -2.86 9.72
C GLY A 175 -2.07 -1.42 9.22
N THR A 176 -0.89 -0.88 9.25
CA THR A 176 -0.56 0.45 8.77
C THR A 176 0.50 0.36 7.70
N TYR A 177 0.63 1.39 6.88
CA TYR A 177 1.71 1.47 5.91
C TYR A 177 3.02 1.79 6.63
N PRO A 178 4.03 0.92 6.56
CA PRO A 178 5.37 1.25 7.02
C PRO A 178 6.12 2.06 5.98
N GLU A 179 7.16 2.74 6.41
CA GLU A 179 8.16 3.37 5.56
C GLU A 179 8.54 2.47 4.36
N GLN A 180 8.62 3.05 3.16
CA GLN A 180 8.95 2.31 1.94
C GLN A 180 10.21 1.46 2.13
N ARG A 181 10.05 0.17 2.29
CA ARG A 181 11.14 -0.77 2.07
C ARG A 181 11.07 -1.26 0.64
N ILE A 182 12.08 -0.93 -0.11
CA ILE A 182 12.31 -1.46 -1.46
C ILE A 182 12.74 -2.90 -1.27
N TYR A 183 11.92 -3.84 -1.76
CA TYR A 183 12.29 -5.24 -1.81
C TYR A 183 12.86 -5.54 -3.20
N GLU A 184 14.16 -5.82 -3.25
CA GLU A 184 14.76 -6.42 -4.45
C GLU A 184 14.31 -7.89 -4.49
N THR A 185 13.56 -8.24 -5.51
CA THR A 185 13.28 -9.65 -5.78
C THR A 185 14.46 -10.20 -6.57
N ASP A 186 15.45 -10.78 -5.87
CA ASP A 186 16.42 -11.64 -6.52
C ASP A 186 15.67 -12.81 -7.17
N ARG A 187 15.67 -12.82 -8.49
CA ARG A 187 15.37 -14.06 -9.22
C ARG A 187 16.56 -14.98 -8.99
N GLY A 188 16.45 -15.80 -7.97
CA GLY A 188 17.35 -16.91 -7.77
C GLY A 188 17.51 -17.69 -9.08
N LYS A 189 18.73 -18.05 -9.37
CA LYS A 189 19.18 -18.92 -10.48
C LYS A 189 18.40 -20.22 -10.50
#